data_b0fb572a62595c178640b6e3208fedc1
#
_entry.id   b0fb572a62595c178640b6e3208fedc1
#
_cell.length_a   1.000
_cell.length_b   1.000
_cell.length_c   1.000
_cell.angle_alpha   90.00
_cell.angle_beta   90.00
_cell.angle_gamma   90.00
#
_symmetry.space_group_name_H-M   'P 1'
#
loop_
_entity.id
_entity.type
_entity.pdbx_description
1 polymer ?
#
loop_
_entity_poly.entity_id
_entity_poly.type
_entity_poly.pdbx_seq_one_letter_code
_entity_poly.pdbx_strand_id
1 'polypeptide(L)'
;ELGMCALPHLTCRDRNLNATKALLLGLYAEGVREVLAITGDPIPTAERDEVKNVYQFNSRKLAQYIVSLAGEGREMPSAMTVLGALNLNARNFEVELRRAVEKLENGMSGFLTQPVLSAQAVENLRKARQTLGERAKILAGIMPVVSQRNAIFMENEINGIHVEEDIIQRFAGLDREQGEALGLEVSMQMAREALPYADGFYLMTPFNRVALMERLIARLKTELLDAEG
;
A
#
# COMPACT_ATOMS: atom_id res chain seq x y z
N GLU A 1 16.62 16.77 5.71
CA GLU A 1 16.67 18.15 5.15
C GLU A 1 15.30 18.63 4.62
N LEU A 2 14.42 17.71 4.15
CA LEU A 2 13.10 18.04 3.62
C LEU A 2 11.97 17.91 4.65
N GLY A 3 12.24 17.48 5.88
CA GLY A 3 11.23 17.25 6.93
C GLY A 3 10.23 16.15 6.63
N MET A 4 10.53 15.25 5.69
CA MET A 4 9.67 14.13 5.32
C MET A 4 10.02 12.87 6.13
N CYS A 5 8.99 12.13 6.56
CA CYS A 5 9.17 10.80 7.12
C CYS A 5 9.28 9.77 5.99
N ALA A 6 10.30 8.91 6.04
CA ALA A 6 10.47 7.83 5.09
C ALA A 6 9.73 6.57 5.57
N LEU A 7 8.98 5.93 4.65
CA LEU A 7 8.37 4.62 4.85
C LEU A 7 8.96 3.63 3.83
N PRO A 8 10.16 3.05 4.08
CA PRO A 8 10.76 2.11 3.15
C PRO A 8 9.96 0.80 3.09
N HIS A 9 9.84 0.25 1.87
CA HIS A 9 9.27 -1.07 1.63
C HIS A 9 10.32 -2.15 1.88
N LEU A 10 10.07 -3.01 2.84
CA LEU A 10 10.97 -4.07 3.25
C LEU A 10 10.44 -5.42 2.77
N THR A 11 11.05 -5.95 1.71
CA THR A 11 10.67 -7.25 1.16
C THR A 11 11.37 -8.39 1.88
N CYS A 12 10.70 -9.54 2.04
CA CYS A 12 11.32 -10.77 2.56
C CYS A 12 12.20 -11.45 1.51
N ARG A 13 11.96 -11.19 0.22
CA ARG A 13 12.72 -11.77 -0.88
C ARG A 13 14.15 -11.23 -0.89
N ASP A 14 15.07 -12.12 -1.21
CA ASP A 14 16.51 -11.85 -1.46
C ASP A 14 17.30 -11.41 -0.23
N ARG A 15 16.79 -11.69 0.99
CA ARG A 15 17.51 -11.40 2.24
C ARG A 15 17.44 -12.56 3.23
N ASN A 16 18.61 -12.89 3.79
CA ASN A 16 18.70 -13.73 4.98
C ASN A 16 18.56 -12.88 6.26
N LEU A 17 18.59 -13.52 7.42
CA LEU A 17 18.44 -12.87 8.72
C LEU A 17 19.48 -11.77 8.94
N ASN A 18 20.76 -12.04 8.64
CA ASN A 18 21.84 -11.10 8.89
C ASN A 18 21.73 -9.85 8.00
N ALA A 19 21.41 -10.03 6.72
CA ALA A 19 21.17 -8.92 5.79
C ALA A 19 19.95 -8.09 6.21
N THR A 20 18.89 -8.75 6.67
CA THR A 20 17.68 -8.06 7.19
C THR A 20 18.02 -7.26 8.45
N LYS A 21 18.76 -7.85 9.40
CA LYS A 21 19.18 -7.18 10.63
C LYS A 21 20.06 -5.95 10.33
N ALA A 22 21.07 -6.12 9.49
CA ALA A 22 21.97 -5.02 9.10
C ALA A 22 21.22 -3.85 8.47
N LEU A 23 20.26 -4.14 7.55
CA LEU A 23 19.43 -3.12 6.93
C LEU A 23 18.55 -2.40 7.95
N LEU A 24 17.87 -3.13 8.85
CA LEU A 24 17.02 -2.54 9.89
C LEU A 24 17.79 -1.62 10.83
N LEU A 25 18.97 -2.05 11.27
CA LEU A 25 19.83 -1.22 12.13
C LEU A 25 20.35 0.02 11.40
N GLY A 26 20.70 -0.10 10.12
CA GLY A 26 21.08 1.04 9.28
C GLY A 26 19.93 2.03 9.11
N LEU A 27 18.73 1.57 8.76
CA LEU A 27 17.54 2.41 8.67
C LEU A 27 17.23 3.12 10.00
N TYR A 28 17.34 2.38 11.11
CA TYR A 28 17.10 2.93 12.44
C TYR A 28 18.14 4.02 12.80
N ALA A 29 19.41 3.81 12.47
CA ALA A 29 20.48 4.78 12.69
C ALA A 29 20.28 6.08 11.89
N GLU A 30 19.75 5.97 10.66
CA GLU A 30 19.37 7.10 9.81
C GLU A 30 18.06 7.79 10.23
N GLY A 31 17.47 7.42 11.35
CA GLY A 31 16.27 8.05 11.87
C GLY A 31 14.95 7.50 11.33
N VAL A 32 14.95 6.46 10.50
CA VAL A 32 13.73 5.80 10.03
C VAL A 32 13.06 5.08 11.20
N ARG A 33 11.76 5.31 11.38
CA ARG A 33 10.98 4.73 12.49
C ARG A 33 9.76 3.94 12.00
N GLU A 34 9.53 3.91 10.71
CA GLU A 34 8.39 3.23 10.08
C GLU A 34 8.88 2.38 8.91
N VAL A 35 8.30 1.19 8.74
CA VAL A 35 8.59 0.30 7.61
C VAL A 35 7.34 -0.39 7.12
N LEU A 36 7.23 -0.62 5.81
CA LEU A 36 6.23 -1.49 5.22
C LEU A 36 6.82 -2.89 5.00
N ALA A 37 6.39 -3.86 5.81
CA ALA A 37 6.86 -5.23 5.72
C ALA A 37 6.00 -6.06 4.75
N ILE A 38 6.57 -6.44 3.61
CA ILE A 38 5.90 -7.19 2.55
C ILE A 38 6.69 -8.45 2.16
N THR A 39 6.01 -9.42 1.54
CA THR A 39 6.68 -10.66 1.11
C THR A 39 7.62 -10.40 -0.07
N GLY A 40 7.25 -9.50 -0.97
CA GLY A 40 7.93 -9.25 -2.24
C GLY A 40 7.38 -10.14 -3.36
N ASP A 41 7.47 -9.64 -4.59
CA ASP A 41 7.00 -10.34 -5.77
C ASP A 41 7.92 -11.50 -6.16
N PRO A 42 7.41 -12.53 -6.85
CA PRO A 42 8.25 -13.59 -7.40
C PRO A 42 9.31 -13.01 -8.35
N ILE A 43 10.46 -13.69 -8.46
CA ILE A 43 11.46 -13.33 -9.48
C ILE A 43 10.84 -13.47 -10.88
N PRO A 44 11.01 -12.47 -11.75
CA PRO A 44 10.58 -12.56 -13.15
C PRO A 44 11.12 -13.82 -13.81
N THR A 45 10.34 -14.45 -14.68
CA THR A 45 10.69 -15.71 -15.30
C THR A 45 12.02 -15.64 -16.08
N ALA A 46 12.32 -14.48 -16.70
CA ALA A 46 13.56 -14.24 -17.42
C ALA A 46 14.83 -14.25 -16.56
N GLU A 47 14.69 -14.01 -15.25
CA GLU A 47 15.83 -13.89 -14.32
C GLU A 47 16.02 -15.13 -13.44
N ARG A 48 15.16 -16.14 -13.54
CA ARG A 48 15.14 -17.32 -12.64
C ARG A 48 16.38 -18.19 -12.70
N ASP A 49 17.06 -18.18 -13.81
CA ASP A 49 18.28 -18.97 -14.00
C ASP A 49 19.51 -18.31 -13.37
N GLU A 50 19.49 -16.98 -13.25
CA GLU A 50 20.59 -16.18 -12.71
C GLU A 50 20.41 -15.84 -11.21
N VAL A 51 19.15 -15.66 -10.77
CA VAL A 51 18.81 -15.23 -9.40
C VAL A 51 18.10 -16.34 -8.65
N LYS A 52 18.62 -16.67 -7.45
CA LYS A 52 17.96 -17.61 -6.53
C LYS A 52 17.29 -16.86 -5.39
N ASN A 53 16.01 -17.16 -5.16
CA ASN A 53 15.27 -16.60 -4.04
C ASN A 53 15.88 -17.02 -2.70
N VAL A 54 15.99 -16.04 -1.80
CA VAL A 54 16.24 -16.28 -0.38
C VAL A 54 15.04 -15.77 0.40
N TYR A 55 14.29 -16.67 1.03
CA TYR A 55 13.17 -16.35 1.89
C TYR A 55 13.43 -16.85 3.31
N GLN A 56 14.08 -16.03 4.14
CA GLN A 56 14.24 -16.33 5.57
C GLN A 56 12.92 -16.09 6.32
N PHE A 57 12.16 -15.07 5.88
CA PHE A 57 10.93 -14.63 6.50
C PHE A 57 9.76 -14.66 5.48
N ASN A 58 8.55 -14.71 5.99
CA ASN A 58 7.37 -14.11 5.37
C ASN A 58 7.06 -12.79 6.09
N SER A 59 6.11 -11.98 5.58
CA SER A 59 5.83 -10.65 6.13
C SER A 59 5.44 -10.67 7.62
N ARG A 60 4.74 -11.69 8.11
CA ARG A 60 4.35 -11.84 9.53
C ARG A 60 5.58 -12.09 10.41
N LYS A 61 6.42 -13.06 10.03
CA LYS A 61 7.67 -13.35 10.75
C LYS A 61 8.65 -12.18 10.69
N LEU A 62 8.66 -11.43 9.58
CA LEU A 62 9.46 -10.22 9.47
C LEU A 62 8.97 -9.15 10.46
N ALA A 63 7.67 -8.91 10.55
CA ALA A 63 7.11 -7.99 11.54
C ALA A 63 7.47 -8.39 12.97
N GLN A 64 7.26 -9.66 13.33
CA GLN A 64 7.63 -10.19 14.64
C GLN A 64 9.12 -10.00 14.94
N TYR A 65 9.99 -10.24 13.95
CA TYR A 65 11.43 -10.05 14.08
C TYR A 65 11.78 -8.57 14.30
N ILE A 66 11.19 -7.63 13.54
CA ILE A 66 11.41 -6.19 13.72
C ILE A 66 11.05 -5.75 15.15
N VAL A 67 9.88 -6.16 15.63
CA VAL A 67 9.44 -5.87 17.00
C VAL A 67 10.40 -6.45 18.04
N SER A 68 10.95 -7.65 17.81
CA SER A 68 11.88 -8.29 18.75
C SER A 68 13.25 -7.60 18.88
N LEU A 69 13.62 -6.75 17.93
CA LEU A 69 14.88 -5.97 17.98
C LEU A 69 14.80 -4.75 18.90
N ALA A 70 13.61 -4.36 19.33
CA ALA A 70 13.37 -3.15 20.11
C ALA A 70 13.22 -3.44 21.61
N GLY A 71 13.65 -2.48 22.45
CA GLY A 71 13.50 -2.51 23.90
C GLY A 71 14.79 -2.27 24.67
N GLU A 72 14.69 -2.20 25.99
CA GLU A 72 15.83 -2.02 26.88
C GLU A 72 16.81 -3.19 26.74
N GLY A 73 18.08 -2.88 26.51
CA GLY A 73 19.13 -3.87 26.28
C GLY A 73 19.06 -4.59 24.93
N ARG A 74 18.18 -4.16 24.04
CA ARG A 74 18.07 -4.65 22.65
C ARG A 74 18.86 -3.79 21.68
N GLU A 75 18.92 -4.24 20.43
CA GLU A 75 19.65 -3.57 19.35
C GLU A 75 19.06 -2.21 18.97
N MET A 76 17.74 -2.03 19.13
CA MET A 76 17.05 -0.76 18.91
C MET A 76 16.44 -0.26 20.22
N PRO A 77 16.80 0.95 20.69
CA PRO A 77 16.26 1.52 21.94
C PRO A 77 14.73 1.71 21.94
N SER A 78 14.13 1.93 20.80
CA SER A 78 12.67 2.08 20.64
C SER A 78 12.14 1.24 19.49
N ALA A 79 10.85 0.91 19.52
CA ALA A 79 10.21 0.16 18.45
C ALA A 79 10.11 0.96 17.16
N MET A 80 10.15 0.26 16.03
CA MET A 80 9.71 0.77 14.73
C MET A 80 8.23 0.44 14.54
N THR A 81 7.49 1.35 13.92
CA THR A 81 6.14 1.08 13.43
C THR A 81 6.21 0.16 12.22
N VAL A 82 5.51 -0.95 12.27
CA VAL A 82 5.50 -1.91 11.16
C VAL A 82 4.12 -1.89 10.51
N LEU A 83 4.07 -1.50 9.25
CA LEU A 83 2.87 -1.58 8.42
C LEU A 83 2.93 -2.81 7.51
N GLY A 84 1.78 -3.27 7.07
CA GLY A 84 1.63 -4.36 6.11
C GLY A 84 0.84 -3.96 4.88
N ALA A 85 0.79 -4.83 3.88
CA ALA A 85 -0.11 -4.69 2.74
C ALA A 85 -1.43 -5.43 3.01
N LEU A 86 -2.55 -4.86 2.54
CA LEU A 86 -3.87 -5.46 2.53
C LEU A 86 -4.42 -5.45 1.10
N ASN A 87 -4.62 -6.63 0.52
CA ASN A 87 -5.14 -6.75 -0.83
C ASN A 87 -6.68 -6.80 -0.83
N LEU A 88 -7.30 -5.66 -1.13
CA LEU A 88 -8.77 -5.53 -1.21
C LEU A 88 -9.38 -6.32 -2.39
N ASN A 89 -8.56 -6.68 -3.40
CA ASN A 89 -8.99 -7.40 -4.58
C ASN A 89 -8.60 -8.90 -4.54
N ALA A 90 -8.27 -9.42 -3.35
CA ALA A 90 -7.93 -10.84 -3.19
C ALA A 90 -9.10 -11.73 -3.61
N ARG A 91 -8.84 -12.77 -4.42
CA ARG A 91 -9.85 -13.73 -4.90
C ARG A 91 -10.68 -14.34 -3.74
N ASN A 92 -10.06 -14.56 -2.58
CA ASN A 92 -10.74 -14.95 -1.35
C ASN A 92 -10.42 -13.94 -0.26
N PHE A 93 -11.27 -12.94 -0.13
CA PHE A 93 -11.05 -11.83 0.80
C PHE A 93 -11.12 -12.27 2.27
N GLU A 94 -11.92 -13.27 2.61
CA GLU A 94 -11.98 -13.82 3.98
C GLU A 94 -10.63 -14.41 4.42
N VAL A 95 -9.90 -15.02 3.49
CA VAL A 95 -8.53 -15.51 3.74
C VAL A 95 -7.58 -14.33 3.96
N GLU A 96 -7.72 -13.26 3.18
CA GLU A 96 -6.89 -12.07 3.34
C GLU A 96 -7.18 -11.35 4.66
N LEU A 97 -8.43 -11.28 5.09
CA LEU A 97 -8.79 -10.74 6.42
C LEU A 97 -8.16 -11.53 7.56
N ARG A 98 -8.23 -12.87 7.52
CA ARG A 98 -7.55 -13.69 8.53
C ARG A 98 -6.05 -13.42 8.57
N ARG A 99 -5.41 -13.29 7.39
CA ARG A 99 -3.99 -12.94 7.30
C ARG A 99 -3.70 -11.55 7.86
N ALA A 100 -4.62 -10.59 7.67
CA ALA A 100 -4.47 -9.25 8.25
C ALA A 100 -4.53 -9.30 9.78
N VAL A 101 -5.46 -10.07 10.36
CA VAL A 101 -5.51 -10.29 11.81
C VAL A 101 -4.20 -10.92 12.31
N GLU A 102 -3.71 -12.00 11.65
CA GLU A 102 -2.43 -12.60 12.00
C GLU A 102 -1.24 -11.62 11.87
N LYS A 103 -1.26 -10.70 10.91
CA LYS A 103 -0.26 -9.64 10.77
C LYS A 103 -0.26 -8.70 11.99
N LEU A 104 -1.43 -8.28 12.49
CA LEU A 104 -1.55 -7.48 13.72
C LEU A 104 -1.01 -8.24 14.93
N GLU A 105 -1.37 -9.51 15.10
CA GLU A 105 -0.90 -10.36 16.19
C GLU A 105 0.63 -10.54 16.18
N ASN A 106 1.26 -10.38 15.02
CA ASN A 106 2.71 -10.42 14.85
C ASN A 106 3.38 -9.02 14.89
N GLY A 107 2.66 -7.98 15.36
CA GLY A 107 3.22 -6.68 15.65
C GLY A 107 3.10 -5.63 14.53
N MET A 108 2.32 -5.88 13.49
CA MET A 108 1.91 -4.80 12.58
C MET A 108 0.87 -3.92 13.26
N SER A 109 0.90 -2.62 12.96
CA SER A 109 -0.03 -1.62 13.50
C SER A 109 -0.98 -1.02 12.48
N GLY A 110 -0.82 -1.38 11.20
CA GLY A 110 -1.68 -0.87 10.14
C GLY A 110 -1.34 -1.44 8.76
N PHE A 111 -2.12 -0.98 7.78
CA PHE A 111 -2.08 -1.50 6.42
C PHE A 111 -2.15 -0.39 5.37
N LEU A 112 -1.35 -0.56 4.31
CA LEU A 112 -1.54 0.13 3.05
C LEU A 112 -2.30 -0.82 2.11
N THR A 113 -3.40 -0.33 1.50
CA THR A 113 -4.17 -1.17 0.59
C THR A 113 -3.66 -1.10 -0.84
N GLN A 114 -4.07 -2.06 -1.67
CA GLN A 114 -4.01 -1.90 -3.12
C GLN A 114 -4.95 -0.76 -3.56
N PRO A 115 -4.77 -0.19 -4.78
CA PRO A 115 -5.66 0.85 -5.29
C PRO A 115 -7.13 0.46 -5.24
N VAL A 116 -7.96 1.37 -4.75
CA VAL A 116 -9.42 1.25 -4.75
C VAL A 116 -9.94 1.77 -6.08
N LEU A 117 -10.36 0.86 -6.97
CA LEU A 117 -10.87 1.16 -8.32
C LEU A 117 -12.12 0.33 -8.66
N SER A 118 -12.83 -0.14 -7.62
CA SER A 118 -14.06 -0.90 -7.78
C SER A 118 -14.95 -0.79 -6.54
N ALA A 119 -16.27 -0.91 -6.72
CA ALA A 119 -17.21 -0.99 -5.62
C ALA A 119 -16.94 -2.20 -4.70
N GLN A 120 -16.46 -3.30 -5.26
CA GLN A 120 -16.07 -4.47 -4.48
C GLN A 120 -14.88 -4.18 -3.56
N ALA A 121 -13.89 -3.38 -4.01
CA ALA A 121 -12.76 -2.97 -3.17
C ALA A 121 -13.22 -2.10 -2.00
N VAL A 122 -14.17 -1.18 -2.22
CA VAL A 122 -14.78 -0.36 -1.16
C VAL A 122 -15.52 -1.24 -0.15
N GLU A 123 -16.32 -2.20 -0.61
CA GLU A 123 -17.02 -3.14 0.28
C GLU A 123 -16.03 -4.01 1.09
N ASN A 124 -14.94 -4.45 0.47
CA ASN A 124 -13.90 -5.20 1.15
C ASN A 124 -13.14 -4.33 2.17
N LEU A 125 -12.93 -3.04 1.87
CA LEU A 125 -12.36 -2.08 2.82
C LEU A 125 -13.30 -1.90 4.03
N ARG A 126 -14.62 -1.79 3.81
CA ARG A 126 -15.63 -1.74 4.89
C ARG A 126 -15.55 -2.98 5.79
N LYS A 127 -15.49 -4.19 5.21
CA LYS A 127 -15.32 -5.44 5.96
C LYS A 127 -14.01 -5.48 6.73
N ALA A 128 -12.93 -4.98 6.13
CA ALA A 128 -11.63 -4.88 6.80
C ALA A 128 -11.72 -3.98 8.03
N ARG A 129 -12.32 -2.79 7.92
CA ARG A 129 -12.54 -1.88 9.06
C ARG A 129 -13.37 -2.54 10.16
N GLN A 130 -14.46 -3.24 9.81
CA GLN A 130 -15.29 -3.94 10.78
C GLN A 130 -14.53 -5.05 11.53
N THR A 131 -13.67 -5.78 10.82
CA THR A 131 -12.91 -6.91 11.40
C THR A 131 -11.72 -6.43 12.24
N LEU A 132 -10.97 -5.45 11.74
CA LEU A 132 -9.74 -4.97 12.37
C LEU A 132 -10.02 -3.91 13.45
N GLY A 133 -11.13 -3.17 13.32
CA GLY A 133 -11.51 -2.11 14.26
C GLY A 133 -10.43 -1.03 14.37
N GLU A 134 -10.34 -0.40 15.53
CA GLU A 134 -9.35 0.63 15.85
C GLU A 134 -7.94 0.07 16.14
N ARG A 135 -7.80 -1.25 16.15
CA ARG A 135 -6.50 -1.91 16.37
C ARG A 135 -5.51 -1.70 15.22
N ALA A 136 -6.00 -1.32 14.05
CA ALA A 136 -5.18 -1.12 12.86
C ALA A 136 -5.48 0.20 12.18
N LYS A 137 -4.44 0.92 11.80
CA LYS A 137 -4.57 2.03 10.86
C LYS A 137 -4.68 1.48 9.43
N ILE A 138 -5.62 1.99 8.64
CA ILE A 138 -5.82 1.58 7.24
C ILE A 138 -5.67 2.79 6.35
N LEU A 139 -4.67 2.78 5.48
CA LEU A 139 -4.48 3.81 4.45
C LEU A 139 -5.00 3.26 3.11
N ALA A 140 -6.09 3.84 2.61
CA ALA A 140 -6.68 3.42 1.34
C ALA A 140 -5.80 3.85 0.17
N GLY A 141 -5.48 2.92 -0.70
CA GLY A 141 -4.67 3.18 -1.89
C GLY A 141 -5.47 3.96 -2.93
N ILE A 142 -4.96 5.12 -3.35
CA ILE A 142 -5.53 5.92 -4.44
C ILE A 142 -4.47 6.12 -5.52
N MET A 143 -4.79 5.66 -6.72
CA MET A 143 -3.93 5.77 -7.89
C MET A 143 -4.75 6.25 -9.08
N PRO A 144 -4.48 7.45 -9.63
CA PRO A 144 -5.21 7.94 -10.77
C PRO A 144 -5.00 7.07 -12.02
N VAL A 145 -6.09 6.62 -12.61
CA VAL A 145 -6.11 6.11 -13.99
C VAL A 145 -6.00 7.31 -14.93
N VAL A 146 -5.17 7.23 -15.97
CA VAL A 146 -4.89 8.39 -16.83
C VAL A 146 -5.23 8.16 -18.31
N SER A 147 -5.62 6.95 -18.67
CA SER A 147 -6.07 6.57 -20.02
C SER A 147 -6.68 5.18 -20.01
N GLN A 148 -7.45 4.83 -21.04
CA GLN A 148 -7.97 3.49 -21.23
C GLN A 148 -6.84 2.43 -21.28
N ARG A 149 -5.77 2.71 -22.03
CA ARG A 149 -4.60 1.80 -22.08
C ARG A 149 -3.97 1.58 -20.70
N ASN A 150 -3.89 2.62 -19.89
CA ASN A 150 -3.39 2.50 -18.51
C ASN A 150 -4.33 1.67 -17.63
N ALA A 151 -5.65 1.88 -17.72
CA ALA A 151 -6.63 1.08 -17.00
C ALA A 151 -6.53 -0.41 -17.35
N ILE A 152 -6.49 -0.74 -18.66
CA ILE A 152 -6.34 -2.11 -19.15
C ILE A 152 -5.02 -2.73 -18.68
N PHE A 153 -3.92 -1.97 -18.72
CA PHE A 153 -2.63 -2.45 -18.20
C PHE A 153 -2.70 -2.75 -16.70
N MET A 154 -3.33 -1.88 -15.91
CA MET A 154 -3.48 -2.09 -14.48
C MET A 154 -4.29 -3.35 -14.16
N GLU A 155 -5.40 -3.57 -14.89
CA GLU A 155 -6.25 -4.75 -14.73
C GLU A 155 -5.52 -6.06 -15.08
N ASN A 156 -4.76 -6.07 -16.18
CA ASN A 156 -4.21 -7.31 -16.71
C ASN A 156 -2.81 -7.64 -16.20
N GLU A 157 -1.98 -6.63 -15.91
CA GLU A 157 -0.55 -6.83 -15.65
C GLU A 157 -0.15 -6.59 -14.20
N ILE A 158 -0.97 -5.89 -13.41
CA ILE A 158 -0.62 -5.59 -12.01
C ILE A 158 -1.41 -6.49 -11.06
N ASN A 159 -0.71 -7.45 -10.47
CA ASN A 159 -1.34 -8.36 -9.51
C ASN A 159 -1.96 -7.61 -8.33
N GLY A 160 -3.22 -7.94 -8.02
CA GLY A 160 -3.93 -7.36 -6.89
C GLY A 160 -4.62 -6.02 -7.16
N ILE A 161 -4.55 -5.50 -8.38
CA ILE A 161 -5.38 -4.38 -8.83
C ILE A 161 -6.54 -4.95 -9.63
N HIS A 162 -7.73 -4.40 -9.40
CA HIS A 162 -8.92 -4.63 -10.20
C HIS A 162 -9.53 -3.28 -10.57
N VAL A 163 -9.73 -3.06 -11.86
CA VAL A 163 -10.36 -1.84 -12.41
C VAL A 163 -11.69 -2.25 -13.03
N GLU A 164 -12.78 -1.70 -12.53
CA GLU A 164 -14.11 -1.99 -13.07
C GLU A 164 -14.20 -1.63 -14.57
N GLU A 165 -14.91 -2.44 -15.33
CA GLU A 165 -15.07 -2.26 -16.78
C GLU A 165 -15.69 -0.91 -17.15
N ASP A 166 -16.66 -0.41 -16.38
CA ASP A 166 -17.24 0.91 -16.59
C ASP A 166 -16.20 2.04 -16.47
N ILE A 167 -15.26 1.92 -15.52
CA ILE A 167 -14.13 2.87 -15.39
C ILE A 167 -13.26 2.79 -16.64
N ILE A 168 -12.91 1.58 -17.12
CA ILE A 168 -12.12 1.40 -18.34
C ILE A 168 -12.79 2.06 -19.54
N GLN A 169 -14.08 1.86 -19.71
CA GLN A 169 -14.86 2.38 -20.84
C GLN A 169 -15.00 3.91 -20.81
N ARG A 170 -15.07 4.53 -19.64
CA ARG A 170 -15.11 6.00 -19.49
C ARG A 170 -13.88 6.69 -20.07
N PHE A 171 -12.73 6.02 -20.16
CA PHE A 171 -11.51 6.55 -20.75
C PHE A 171 -11.40 6.34 -22.27
N ALA A 172 -12.38 5.68 -22.91
CA ALA A 172 -12.33 5.39 -24.34
C ALA A 172 -12.36 6.69 -25.17
N GLY A 173 -11.39 6.82 -26.08
CA GLY A 173 -11.34 7.96 -27.01
C GLY A 173 -10.91 9.30 -26.40
N LEU A 174 -10.58 9.36 -25.12
CA LEU A 174 -10.11 10.57 -24.46
C LEU A 174 -8.65 10.87 -24.84
N ASP A 175 -8.36 12.16 -25.04
CA ASP A 175 -6.99 12.64 -25.14
C ASP A 175 -6.30 12.67 -23.77
N ARG A 176 -5.03 13.12 -23.75
CA ARG A 176 -4.24 13.13 -22.51
C ARG A 176 -4.83 14.03 -21.42
N GLU A 177 -5.27 15.22 -21.80
CA GLU A 177 -5.79 16.22 -20.84
C GLU A 177 -7.14 15.77 -20.26
N GLN A 178 -8.03 15.29 -21.12
CA GLN A 178 -9.31 14.70 -20.73
C GLN A 178 -9.13 13.48 -19.84
N GLY A 179 -8.17 12.61 -20.17
CA GLY A 179 -7.85 11.43 -19.35
C GLY A 179 -7.32 11.80 -17.98
N GLU A 180 -6.44 12.81 -17.86
CA GLU A 180 -5.97 13.31 -16.56
C GLU A 180 -7.10 13.95 -15.73
N ALA A 181 -7.98 14.71 -16.38
CA ALA A 181 -9.14 15.31 -15.72
C ALA A 181 -10.11 14.25 -15.19
N LEU A 182 -10.46 13.27 -16.02
CA LEU A 182 -11.32 12.16 -15.60
C LEU A 182 -10.66 11.33 -14.49
N GLY A 183 -9.35 11.07 -14.60
CA GLY A 183 -8.59 10.32 -13.59
C GLY A 183 -8.61 11.00 -12.22
N LEU A 184 -8.55 12.32 -12.20
CA LEU A 184 -8.71 13.10 -10.98
C LEU A 184 -10.11 12.91 -10.38
N GLU A 185 -11.18 13.00 -11.19
CA GLU A 185 -12.56 12.82 -10.73
C GLU A 185 -12.82 11.40 -10.21
N VAL A 186 -12.36 10.36 -10.93
CA VAL A 186 -12.47 8.97 -10.48
C VAL A 186 -11.73 8.77 -9.15
N SER A 187 -10.51 9.32 -9.03
CA SER A 187 -9.74 9.23 -7.78
C SER A 187 -10.45 9.90 -6.60
N MET A 188 -11.03 11.08 -6.82
CA MET A 188 -11.81 11.78 -5.79
C MET A 188 -13.08 11.02 -5.41
N GLN A 189 -13.75 10.40 -6.38
CA GLN A 189 -14.92 9.56 -6.12
C GLN A 189 -14.52 8.36 -5.23
N MET A 190 -13.50 7.60 -5.62
CA MET A 190 -13.02 6.44 -4.83
C MET A 190 -12.54 6.85 -3.44
N ALA A 191 -11.89 8.01 -3.32
CA ALA A 191 -11.48 8.52 -2.03
C ALA A 191 -12.67 8.85 -1.12
N ARG A 192 -13.73 9.49 -1.64
CA ARG A 192 -14.97 9.76 -0.86
C ARG A 192 -15.62 8.46 -0.38
N GLU A 193 -15.69 7.45 -1.24
CA GLU A 193 -16.29 6.16 -0.90
C GLU A 193 -15.45 5.36 0.11
N ALA A 194 -14.12 5.50 0.06
CA ALA A 194 -13.20 4.82 0.97
C ALA A 194 -13.07 5.51 2.33
N LEU A 195 -13.21 6.84 2.41
CA LEU A 195 -12.95 7.65 3.61
C LEU A 195 -13.65 7.14 4.88
N PRO A 196 -14.93 6.71 4.86
CA PRO A 196 -15.60 6.22 6.07
C PRO A 196 -14.97 4.97 6.70
N TYR A 197 -14.09 4.29 5.96
CA TYR A 197 -13.49 3.00 6.34
C TYR A 197 -11.96 3.04 6.44
N ALA A 198 -11.34 4.20 6.16
CA ALA A 198 -9.90 4.39 6.17
C ALA A 198 -9.50 5.48 7.17
N ASP A 199 -8.27 5.46 7.66
CA ASP A 199 -7.68 6.51 8.50
C ASP A 199 -6.97 7.58 7.65
N GLY A 200 -6.89 7.39 6.35
CA GLY A 200 -6.24 8.28 5.41
C GLY A 200 -5.97 7.58 4.07
N PHE A 201 -5.15 8.21 3.25
CA PHE A 201 -4.88 7.73 1.90
C PHE A 201 -3.41 7.41 1.67
N TYR A 202 -3.17 6.35 0.90
CA TYR A 202 -1.88 6.00 0.32
C TYR A 202 -1.90 6.36 -1.16
N LEU A 203 -1.16 7.38 -1.55
CA LEU A 203 -1.23 7.94 -2.91
C LEU A 203 -0.09 7.37 -3.77
N MET A 204 -0.45 6.88 -4.96
CA MET A 204 0.49 6.30 -5.92
C MET A 204 0.52 7.14 -7.20
N THR A 205 1.72 7.55 -7.60
CA THR A 205 1.92 8.43 -8.77
C THR A 205 2.03 7.59 -10.04
N PRO A 206 1.11 7.71 -11.02
CA PRO A 206 1.26 7.04 -12.30
C PRO A 206 2.28 7.79 -13.17
N PHE A 207 3.26 7.06 -13.72
CA PHE A 207 4.20 7.58 -14.74
C PHE A 207 4.84 8.94 -14.43
N ASN A 208 5.24 9.20 -13.17
CA ASN A 208 5.84 10.46 -12.72
C ASN A 208 4.99 11.72 -12.98
N ARG A 209 3.65 11.61 -12.98
CA ARG A 209 2.73 12.74 -13.19
C ARG A 209 2.58 13.60 -11.94
N VAL A 210 3.63 14.29 -11.54
CA VAL A 210 3.69 15.07 -10.30
C VAL A 210 2.58 16.12 -10.23
N ALA A 211 2.38 16.90 -11.30
CA ALA A 211 1.34 17.93 -11.35
C ALA A 211 -0.09 17.39 -11.16
N LEU A 212 -0.37 16.17 -11.64
CA LEU A 212 -1.65 15.51 -11.39
C LEU A 212 -1.79 15.16 -9.91
N MET A 213 -0.72 14.67 -9.28
CA MET A 213 -0.72 14.33 -7.85
C MET A 213 -0.84 15.58 -6.96
N GLU A 214 -0.20 16.68 -7.32
CA GLU A 214 -0.37 17.98 -6.60
C GLU A 214 -1.85 18.41 -6.59
N ARG A 215 -2.52 18.32 -7.75
CA ARG A 215 -3.96 18.64 -7.87
C ARG A 215 -4.82 17.68 -7.03
N LEU A 216 -4.50 16.38 -7.06
CA LEU A 216 -5.21 15.38 -6.27
C LEU A 216 -5.05 15.64 -4.77
N ILE A 217 -3.82 15.88 -4.31
CA ILE A 217 -3.53 16.17 -2.90
C ILE A 217 -4.26 17.43 -2.44
N ALA A 218 -4.23 18.49 -3.23
CA ALA A 218 -4.92 19.74 -2.91
C ALA A 218 -6.43 19.50 -2.73
N ARG A 219 -7.06 18.78 -3.66
CA ARG A 219 -8.48 18.47 -3.60
C ARG A 219 -8.84 17.53 -2.43
N LEU A 220 -8.05 16.49 -2.18
CA LEU A 220 -8.27 15.60 -1.04
C LEU A 220 -8.25 16.36 0.28
N LYS A 221 -7.29 17.27 0.45
CA LYS A 221 -7.20 18.12 1.64
C LYS A 221 -8.45 19.00 1.77
N THR A 222 -8.74 19.82 0.77
CA THR A 222 -9.81 20.83 0.85
C THR A 222 -11.23 20.23 0.84
N GLU A 223 -11.46 19.14 0.12
CA GLU A 223 -12.82 18.61 -0.07
C GLU A 223 -13.16 17.47 0.91
N LEU A 224 -12.16 16.77 1.48
CA LEU A 224 -12.42 15.58 2.29
C LEU A 224 -11.80 15.63 3.69
N LEU A 225 -10.61 16.19 3.85
CA LEU A 225 -9.88 16.10 5.13
C LEU A 225 -10.06 17.37 5.98
N ASP A 226 -10.10 18.55 5.36
CA ASP A 226 -10.30 19.82 6.07
C ASP A 226 -11.78 20.19 6.25
N ALA A 227 -12.69 19.44 5.61
CA ALA A 227 -14.14 19.69 5.71
C ALA A 227 -14.76 19.18 7.02
N GLU A 228 -14.02 18.43 7.84
CA GLU A 228 -14.45 17.89 9.14
C GLU A 228 -13.94 18.72 10.35
N GLY A 229 -13.39 19.92 10.10
CA GLY A 229 -12.82 20.83 11.11
C GLY A 229 -13.77 21.93 11.59
#